data_d72cd87e61768246fd76bd35a50cfe3c
#
_entry.id   d72cd87e61768246fd76bd35a50cfe3c
#
_cell.length_a   1.000
_cell.length_b   1.000
_cell.length_c   1.000
_cell.angle_alpha   90.00
_cell.angle_beta   90.00
_cell.angle_gamma   90.00
#
_symmetry.space_group_name_H-M   'P 1'
#
loop_
_entity.id
_entity.type
_entity.pdbx_description
1 polymer ?
#
loop_
_entity_poly.entity_id
_entity_poly.type
_entity_poly.pdbx_seq_one_letter_code
_entity_poly.pdbx_strand_id
1 'polypeptide(L)'
;VKHIILWQLKDELSAAEKAEIKANIKTGLEGLAGQIPGLVEVHVNINGLPSSNADLMLDTTFTDAAALKGYSTHPAHVAVADGKVRPYTKTRVCLDFEV
;
A
#
# COMPACT_ATOMS: atom_id res chain seq x y z
N VAL A 1 -1.64 -13.82 -8.53
CA VAL A 1 -2.62 -13.17 -7.64
C VAL A 1 -2.29 -11.70 -7.52
N LYS A 2 -3.30 -10.86 -7.70
CA LYS A 2 -3.20 -9.41 -7.52
C LYS A 2 -3.82 -9.01 -6.19
N HIS A 3 -3.20 -8.06 -5.53
CA HIS A 3 -3.68 -7.47 -4.29
C HIS A 3 -3.65 -5.95 -4.47
N ILE A 4 -4.81 -5.34 -4.58
CA ILE A 4 -4.96 -3.91 -4.83
C ILE A 4 -5.60 -3.25 -3.63
N ILE A 5 -5.00 -2.17 -3.15
CA ILE A 5 -5.56 -1.37 -2.07
C ILE A 5 -5.64 0.09 -2.51
N LEU A 6 -6.77 0.71 -2.22
CA LEU A 6 -6.98 2.14 -2.36
C LEU A 6 -7.14 2.76 -0.98
N TRP A 7 -6.44 3.84 -0.71
CA TRP A 7 -6.54 4.57 0.55
C TRP A 7 -6.94 6.01 0.35
N GLN A 8 -7.68 6.53 1.32
CA GLN A 8 -7.82 7.97 1.52
C GLN A 8 -7.09 8.35 2.80
N LEU A 9 -6.35 9.45 2.76
CA LEU A 9 -5.66 10.00 3.92
C LEU A 9 -6.64 10.80 4.79
N LYS A 10 -6.29 10.99 6.06
CA LYS A 10 -7.09 11.75 7.01
C LYS A 10 -7.26 13.20 6.57
N ASP A 11 -8.46 13.73 6.75
CA ASP A 11 -8.83 15.07 6.28
C ASP A 11 -8.09 16.20 6.99
N GLU A 12 -7.71 16.00 8.26
CA GLU A 12 -7.00 17.01 9.05
C GLU A 12 -5.56 17.23 8.61
N LEU A 13 -5.01 16.38 7.74
CA LEU A 13 -3.65 16.51 7.24
C LEU A 13 -3.58 17.64 6.20
N SER A 14 -2.55 18.47 6.28
CA SER A 14 -2.28 19.52 5.27
C SER A 14 -1.82 18.90 3.95
N ALA A 15 -1.86 19.69 2.87
CA ALA A 15 -1.37 19.23 1.57
C ALA A 15 0.11 18.83 1.63
N ALA A 16 0.94 19.58 2.36
CA ALA A 16 2.36 19.27 2.55
C ALA A 16 2.56 17.97 3.34
N GLU A 17 1.78 17.77 4.40
CA GLU A 17 1.81 16.53 5.18
C GLU A 17 1.38 15.33 4.34
N LYS A 18 0.31 15.46 3.55
CA LYS A 18 -0.15 14.38 2.66
C LYS A 18 0.91 14.01 1.64
N ALA A 19 1.60 14.99 1.05
CA ALA A 19 2.66 14.73 0.08
C ALA A 19 3.81 13.93 0.71
N GLU A 20 4.23 14.29 1.92
CA GLU A 20 5.28 13.58 2.65
C GLU A 20 4.85 12.17 3.02
N ILE A 21 3.63 12.00 3.52
CA ILE A 21 3.08 10.69 3.90
C ILE A 21 2.99 9.77 2.70
N LYS A 22 2.50 10.26 1.55
CA LYS A 22 2.47 9.47 0.31
C LYS A 22 3.86 8.99 -0.10
N ALA A 23 4.85 9.87 -0.04
CA ALA A 23 6.23 9.51 -0.38
C ALA A 23 6.78 8.44 0.58
N ASN A 24 6.50 8.57 1.87
CA ASN A 24 6.94 7.61 2.88
C ASN A 24 6.26 6.25 2.73
N ILE A 25 4.98 6.22 2.41
CA ILE A 25 4.25 4.98 2.14
C ILE A 25 4.81 4.29 0.90
N LYS A 26 5.03 5.05 -0.17
CA LYS A 26 5.63 4.52 -1.40
C LYS A 26 6.99 3.89 -1.14
N THR A 27 7.89 4.62 -0.50
CA THR A 27 9.23 4.14 -0.19
C THR A 27 9.19 2.89 0.71
N GLY A 28 8.35 2.91 1.74
CA GLY A 28 8.25 1.81 2.69
C GLY A 28 7.69 0.53 2.08
N LEU A 29 6.60 0.63 1.32
CA LEU A 29 5.97 -0.54 0.72
C LEU A 29 6.77 -1.06 -0.48
N GLU A 30 7.27 -0.20 -1.36
CA GLU A 30 8.10 -0.63 -2.48
C GLU A 30 9.44 -1.22 -2.00
N GLY A 31 9.93 -0.78 -0.86
CA GLY A 31 11.10 -1.35 -0.22
C GLY A 31 10.95 -2.80 0.24
N LEU A 32 9.73 -3.33 0.28
CA LEU A 32 9.47 -4.73 0.61
C LEU A 32 9.81 -5.68 -0.53
N ALA A 33 10.05 -5.18 -1.73
CA ALA A 33 10.44 -5.99 -2.87
C ALA A 33 11.71 -6.79 -2.55
N GLY A 34 11.67 -8.10 -2.79
CA GLY A 34 12.78 -9.01 -2.50
C GLY A 34 12.90 -9.43 -1.04
N GLN A 35 12.07 -8.92 -0.13
CA GLN A 35 12.12 -9.26 1.29
C GLN A 35 11.04 -10.25 1.72
N ILE A 36 10.02 -10.44 0.91
CA ILE A 36 8.85 -11.25 1.29
C ILE A 36 8.68 -12.39 0.29
N PRO A 37 8.65 -13.65 0.76
CA PRO A 37 8.47 -14.81 -0.13
C PRO A 37 7.19 -14.71 -0.94
N GLY A 38 7.30 -14.91 -2.25
CA GLY A 38 6.15 -14.91 -3.16
C GLY A 38 5.67 -13.53 -3.61
N LEU A 39 6.22 -12.44 -3.09
CA LEU A 39 5.95 -11.09 -3.57
C LEU A 39 6.74 -10.86 -4.86
N VAL A 40 6.02 -10.80 -5.99
CA VAL A 40 6.62 -10.68 -7.33
C VAL A 40 6.88 -9.22 -7.68
N GLU A 41 5.88 -8.37 -7.49
CA GLU A 41 5.96 -6.93 -7.79
C GLU A 41 5.20 -6.14 -6.74
N VAL A 42 5.70 -4.94 -6.44
CA VAL A 42 5.02 -3.97 -5.58
C VAL A 42 5.22 -2.57 -6.15
N HIS A 43 4.11 -1.89 -6.39
CA HIS A 43 4.08 -0.51 -6.89
C HIS A 43 3.08 0.29 -6.06
N VAL A 44 3.44 1.53 -5.72
CA VAL A 44 2.53 2.46 -5.05
C VAL A 44 2.37 3.68 -5.94
N ASN A 45 1.14 3.94 -6.36
CA ASN A 45 0.79 5.11 -7.17
C ASN A 45 0.31 6.22 -6.26
N ILE A 46 0.99 7.37 -6.32
CA ILE A 46 0.73 8.52 -5.42
C ILE A 46 0.33 9.79 -6.16
N ASN A 47 0.34 9.78 -7.50
CA ASN A 47 0.08 10.96 -8.32
C ASN A 47 -1.20 10.80 -9.12
N GLY A 48 -2.34 10.76 -8.44
CA GLY A 48 -3.64 10.67 -9.09
C GLY A 48 -4.01 11.96 -9.82
N LEU A 49 -4.87 11.82 -10.84
CA LEU A 49 -5.47 12.97 -11.53
C LEU A 49 -6.53 13.61 -10.64
N PRO A 50 -6.92 14.87 -10.89
CA PRO A 50 -7.96 15.55 -10.10
C PRO A 50 -9.31 14.82 -10.04
N SER A 51 -9.59 13.94 -11.02
CA SER A 51 -10.80 13.12 -11.05
C SER A 51 -10.79 11.98 -10.01
N SER A 52 -9.66 11.74 -9.33
CA SER A 52 -9.51 10.65 -8.36
C SER A 52 -10.18 11.00 -7.03
N ASN A 53 -10.81 10.00 -6.41
CA ASN A 53 -11.34 10.12 -5.04
C ASN A 53 -10.60 9.24 -4.02
N ALA A 54 -9.49 8.64 -4.44
CA ALA A 54 -8.51 8.01 -3.55
C ALA A 54 -7.21 8.79 -3.63
N ASP A 55 -6.42 8.74 -2.56
CA ASP A 55 -5.17 9.49 -2.49
C ASP A 55 -3.98 8.69 -3.00
N LEU A 56 -3.98 7.38 -2.82
CA LEU A 56 -2.93 6.50 -3.29
C LEU A 56 -3.44 5.08 -3.47
N MET A 57 -2.71 4.31 -4.28
CA MET A 57 -3.04 2.92 -4.58
C MET A 57 -1.81 2.03 -4.42
N LEU A 58 -1.99 0.89 -3.74
CA LEU A 58 -1.03 -0.21 -3.74
C LEU A 58 -1.42 -1.20 -4.83
N ASP A 59 -0.47 -1.55 -5.69
CA ASP A 59 -0.60 -2.56 -6.72
C ASP A 59 0.48 -3.63 -6.48
N THR A 60 0.08 -4.80 -6.02
CA THR A 60 0.99 -5.91 -5.73
C THR A 60 0.61 -7.16 -6.49
N THR A 61 1.64 -7.95 -6.83
CA THR A 61 1.47 -9.25 -7.48
C THR A 61 2.15 -10.31 -6.63
N PHE A 62 1.46 -11.42 -6.38
CA PHE A 62 1.95 -12.57 -5.63
C PHE A 62 1.91 -13.84 -6.48
N THR A 63 2.79 -14.79 -6.15
CA THR A 63 2.83 -16.08 -6.84
C THR A 63 1.54 -16.89 -6.65
N ASP A 64 0.91 -16.79 -5.46
CA ASP A 64 -0.33 -17.49 -5.13
C ASP A 64 -1.02 -16.83 -3.92
N ALA A 65 -2.20 -17.33 -3.57
CA ALA A 65 -2.97 -16.81 -2.43
C ALA A 65 -2.28 -17.06 -1.09
N ALA A 66 -1.53 -18.15 -0.96
CA ALA A 66 -0.79 -18.46 0.27
C ALA A 66 0.32 -17.42 0.51
N ALA A 67 1.00 -16.99 -0.54
CA ALA A 67 2.01 -15.93 -0.47
C ALA A 67 1.40 -14.60 -0.01
N LEU A 68 0.23 -14.23 -0.52
CA LEU A 68 -0.50 -13.04 -0.09
C LEU A 68 -0.86 -13.13 1.40
N LYS A 69 -1.35 -14.28 1.85
CA LYS A 69 -1.68 -14.49 3.27
C LYS A 69 -0.44 -14.35 4.16
N GLY A 70 0.70 -14.90 3.75
CA GLY A 70 1.97 -14.77 4.46
C GLY A 70 2.48 -13.32 4.50
N TYR A 71 2.25 -12.57 3.42
CA TYR A 71 2.59 -11.15 3.35
C TYR A 71 1.86 -10.35 4.43
N SER A 72 0.57 -10.58 4.62
CA SER A 72 -0.25 -9.83 5.57
C SER A 72 0.29 -9.88 7.00
N THR A 73 0.91 -10.98 7.39
CA THR A 73 1.44 -11.20 8.74
C THR A 73 2.97 -11.10 8.82
N HIS A 74 3.64 -10.89 7.69
CA HIS A 74 5.10 -10.80 7.66
C HIS A 74 5.58 -9.59 8.47
N PRO A 75 6.57 -9.74 9.37
CA PRO A 75 7.04 -8.65 10.22
C PRO A 75 7.48 -7.40 9.46
N ALA A 76 8.13 -7.56 8.30
CA ALA A 76 8.56 -6.43 7.50
C ALA A 76 7.37 -5.61 6.97
N HIS A 77 6.29 -6.29 6.52
CA HIS A 77 5.07 -5.62 6.09
C HIS A 77 4.34 -4.96 7.26
N VAL A 78 4.19 -5.68 8.38
CA VAL A 78 3.50 -5.16 9.57
C VAL A 78 4.18 -3.89 10.08
N ALA A 79 5.51 -3.85 10.10
CA ALA A 79 6.26 -2.67 10.54
C ALA A 79 5.96 -1.44 9.66
N VAL A 80 5.90 -1.60 8.35
CA VAL A 80 5.55 -0.51 7.43
C VAL A 80 4.09 -0.09 7.60
N ALA A 81 3.17 -1.06 7.65
CA ALA A 81 1.74 -0.78 7.77
C ALA A 81 1.42 -0.03 9.07
N ASP A 82 1.96 -0.48 10.19
CA ASP A 82 1.69 0.12 11.50
C ASP A 82 2.39 1.47 11.70
N GLY A 83 3.56 1.65 11.12
CA GLY A 83 4.34 2.88 11.30
C GLY A 83 4.05 3.97 10.28
N LYS A 84 3.75 3.61 9.03
CA LYS A 84 3.68 4.57 7.92
C LYS A 84 2.31 4.68 7.25
N VAL A 85 1.43 3.70 7.38
CA VAL A 85 0.16 3.65 6.67
C VAL A 85 -1.03 3.89 7.59
N ARG A 86 -1.24 3.00 8.55
CA ARG A 86 -2.42 3.01 9.42
C ARG A 86 -2.64 4.29 10.19
N PRO A 87 -1.59 4.95 10.73
CA PRO A 87 -1.80 6.19 11.48
C PRO A 87 -2.38 7.34 10.66
N TYR A 88 -2.24 7.30 9.33
CA TYR A 88 -2.55 8.42 8.46
C TYR A 88 -3.72 8.21 7.51
N THR A 89 -4.26 6.99 7.45
CA THR A 89 -5.35 6.64 6.53
C THR A 89 -6.69 6.61 7.24
N LYS A 90 -7.74 7.12 6.57
CA LYS A 90 -9.12 7.08 7.09
C LYS A 90 -9.95 5.97 6.44
N THR A 91 -9.67 5.63 5.19
CA THR A 91 -10.38 4.56 4.49
C THR A 91 -9.40 3.63 3.79
N ARG A 92 -9.80 2.37 3.69
CA ARG A 92 -9.05 1.32 2.98
C ARG A 92 -10.04 0.46 2.22
N VAL A 93 -9.85 0.34 0.92
CA VAL A 93 -10.61 -0.55 0.05
C VAL A 93 -9.65 -1.55 -0.56
N CYS A 94 -9.98 -2.83 -0.50
CA CYS A 94 -9.11 -3.91 -0.97
C CYS A 94 -9.86 -4.80 -1.94
N LEU A 95 -9.16 -5.20 -3.01
CA LEU A 95 -9.63 -6.23 -3.92
C LEU A 95 -8.46 -7.18 -4.21
N ASP A 96 -8.64 -8.45 -3.88
CA ASP A 96 -7.70 -9.53 -4.18
C ASP A 96 -8.32 -10.42 -5.26
N PHE A 97 -7.57 -10.74 -6.31
CA PHE A 97 -8.09 -11.56 -7.41
C PHE A 97 -6.98 -12.31 -8.13
N GLU A 98 -7.37 -13.39 -8.79
CA GLU A 98 -6.47 -14.16 -9.65
C GLU A 98 -6.49 -13.61 -11.07
N VAL A 99 -5.32 -13.60 -11.67
CA VAL A 99 -5.16 -13.18 -13.07
C VAL A 99 -4.88 -14.39 -13.98
#